data_e4247b984b7af42ba9aac2520ead804c
#
_entry.id   e4247b984b7af42ba9aac2520ead804c
#
_cell.length_a   1.000
_cell.length_b   1.000
_cell.length_c   1.000
_cell.angle_alpha   90.00
_cell.angle_beta   90.00
_cell.angle_gamma   90.00
#
_symmetry.space_group_name_H-M   'P 1'
#
loop_
_entity.id
_entity.type
_entity.pdbx_description
1 polymer ?
#
loop_
_entity_poly.entity_id
_entity_poly.type
_entity_poly.pdbx_seq_one_letter_code
_entity_poly.pdbx_strand_id
1 'polypeptide(L)'
;MFERLSPTQREIVDCPDRRIVVKACPGSGKTFSVTARLARLLCNNQLNKHQGIAAISFTHTACDEIKNGIQKFGVSNVTYPHFIGTIDSFINNYIFFPYGHLFMGCNKRPEVIGTEYNPWFNYDSTIRNYDRTKIIDPNYYFDKVSFGLSDNLLRLAPYHVFNFRKSDWDNPYKKDGNLKKVISDLIEMKVIHFRSGKANQADANYIAYKILTKYPVIAKNIAQKFPILIVDEAQDTTAIQMALIDILDRANVNSILLVGDPDQAIFEWNTAEPSLFMAKYDSPAWTSLELTENRRSSSNICRVNNGSSTVIWYLYLKKILTIQLYLP
;
A
#
# COMPACT_ATOMS: atom_id res chain seq x y z
N MET A 1 2.96 -30.65 -6.34
CA MET A 1 3.58 -29.31 -6.31
C MET A 1 4.14 -28.96 -4.92
N PHE A 2 3.45 -29.30 -3.81
CA PHE A 2 3.95 -29.09 -2.43
C PHE A 2 5.27 -29.80 -2.12
N GLU A 3 5.57 -30.90 -2.78
CA GLU A 3 6.86 -31.62 -2.64
C GLU A 3 8.08 -30.81 -3.11
N ARG A 4 7.86 -29.80 -3.95
CA ARG A 4 8.91 -28.91 -4.48
C ARG A 4 9.27 -27.75 -3.56
N LEU A 5 8.55 -27.60 -2.45
CA LEU A 5 8.86 -26.59 -1.45
C LEU A 5 10.19 -26.90 -0.77
N SER A 6 11.03 -25.87 -0.60
CA SER A 6 12.19 -25.98 0.27
C SER A 6 11.79 -26.11 1.73
N PRO A 7 12.70 -26.52 2.61
CA PRO A 7 12.42 -26.54 4.06
C PRO A 7 11.89 -25.19 4.58
N THR A 8 12.55 -24.08 4.21
CA THR A 8 12.14 -22.72 4.62
C THR A 8 10.79 -22.31 4.03
N GLN A 9 10.53 -22.62 2.76
CA GLN A 9 9.21 -22.37 2.15
C GLN A 9 8.12 -23.23 2.81
N ARG A 10 8.43 -24.48 3.19
CA ARG A 10 7.48 -25.35 3.87
C ARG A 10 7.15 -24.82 5.27
N GLU A 11 8.15 -24.31 5.98
CA GLU A 11 7.94 -23.67 7.28
C GLU A 11 6.94 -22.52 7.18
N ILE A 12 7.06 -21.65 6.16
CA ILE A 12 6.10 -20.56 5.92
C ILE A 12 4.70 -21.09 5.60
N VAL A 13 4.62 -22.15 4.77
CA VAL A 13 3.34 -22.70 4.33
C VAL A 13 2.59 -23.37 5.48
N ASP A 14 3.31 -24.05 6.38
CA ASP A 14 2.74 -24.85 7.45
C ASP A 14 2.72 -24.13 8.82
N CYS A 15 3.30 -22.91 8.94
CA CYS A 15 3.33 -22.12 10.17
C CYS A 15 1.92 -21.90 10.73
N PRO A 16 1.62 -22.35 11.97
CA PRO A 16 0.30 -22.23 12.56
C PRO A 16 0.04 -20.88 13.22
N ASP A 17 1.07 -20.07 13.35
CA ASP A 17 1.01 -18.85 14.14
C ASP A 17 0.06 -17.81 13.55
N ARG A 18 -0.51 -17.01 14.44
CA ARG A 18 -1.48 -15.98 14.07
C ARG A 18 -0.85 -14.83 13.31
N ARG A 19 0.34 -14.42 13.70
CA ARG A 19 1.07 -13.27 13.12
C ARG A 19 2.40 -13.74 12.59
N ILE A 20 2.53 -13.75 11.28
CA ILE A 20 3.72 -14.24 10.59
C ILE A 20 4.26 -13.10 9.72
N VAL A 21 5.54 -12.84 9.82
CA VAL A 21 6.25 -11.92 8.95
C VAL A 21 7.43 -12.61 8.31
N VAL A 22 7.56 -12.50 7.01
CA VAL A 22 8.58 -13.18 6.21
C VAL A 22 9.46 -12.15 5.53
N LYS A 23 10.70 -12.06 5.94
CA LYS A 23 11.73 -11.30 5.24
C LYS A 23 12.33 -12.17 4.15
N ALA A 24 12.26 -11.70 2.93
CA ALA A 24 12.72 -12.44 1.77
C ALA A 24 13.89 -11.72 1.08
N CYS A 25 14.74 -12.47 0.40
CA CYS A 25 15.72 -11.91 -0.52
C CYS A 25 15.22 -11.95 -1.98
N PRO A 26 15.83 -11.17 -2.88
CA PRO A 26 15.49 -11.21 -4.31
C PRO A 26 15.60 -12.62 -4.88
N GLY A 27 14.55 -13.07 -5.61
CA GLY A 27 14.56 -14.39 -6.25
C GLY A 27 14.37 -15.60 -5.33
N SER A 28 14.03 -15.38 -4.04
CA SER A 28 13.81 -16.48 -3.06
C SER A 28 12.49 -17.25 -3.24
N GLY A 29 11.61 -16.78 -4.13
CA GLY A 29 10.31 -17.42 -4.35
C GLY A 29 9.23 -16.95 -3.38
N LYS A 30 9.24 -15.67 -2.99
CA LYS A 30 8.18 -15.02 -2.16
C LYS A 30 6.79 -15.40 -2.65
N THR A 31 6.44 -14.98 -3.86
CA THR A 31 5.11 -15.20 -4.46
C THR A 31 4.77 -16.69 -4.57
N PHE A 32 5.77 -17.56 -4.80
CA PHE A 32 5.56 -19.00 -4.81
C PHE A 32 5.18 -19.52 -3.41
N SER A 33 5.83 -19.06 -2.34
CA SER A 33 5.52 -19.44 -0.95
C SER A 33 4.14 -18.91 -0.52
N VAL A 34 3.82 -17.66 -0.86
CA VAL A 34 2.50 -17.05 -0.65
C VAL A 34 1.42 -17.87 -1.35
N THR A 35 1.63 -18.20 -2.62
CA THR A 35 0.69 -18.99 -3.42
C THR A 35 0.49 -20.39 -2.87
N ALA A 36 1.58 -21.06 -2.43
CA ALA A 36 1.53 -22.38 -1.82
C ALA A 36 0.75 -22.36 -0.50
N ARG A 37 0.99 -21.37 0.37
CA ARG A 37 0.23 -21.20 1.61
C ARG A 37 -1.24 -20.96 1.34
N LEU A 38 -1.56 -20.05 0.43
CA LEU A 38 -2.95 -19.78 0.03
C LEU A 38 -3.64 -21.04 -0.49
N ALA A 39 -2.99 -21.78 -1.38
CA ALA A 39 -3.53 -23.06 -1.89
C ALA A 39 -3.76 -24.08 -0.78
N ARG A 40 -2.82 -24.21 0.18
CA ARG A 40 -2.95 -25.09 1.34
C ARG A 40 -4.17 -24.73 2.19
N LEU A 41 -4.34 -23.43 2.47
CA LEU A 41 -5.47 -22.91 3.25
C LEU A 41 -6.81 -23.13 2.55
N LEU A 42 -6.86 -22.96 1.23
CA LEU A 42 -8.05 -23.20 0.42
C LEU A 42 -8.42 -24.71 0.39
N CYS A 43 -7.42 -25.60 0.30
CA CYS A 43 -7.67 -27.05 0.32
C CYS A 43 -8.12 -27.56 1.69
N ASN A 44 -7.68 -26.95 2.78
CA ASN A 44 -8.02 -27.39 4.14
C ASN A 44 -9.47 -27.10 4.56
N ASN A 45 -10.19 -26.29 3.79
CA ASN A 45 -11.63 -25.99 3.91
C ASN A 45 -12.15 -25.72 5.34
N GLN A 46 -11.35 -25.03 6.17
CA GLN A 46 -11.67 -24.74 7.58
C GLN A 46 -12.56 -23.50 7.74
N LEU A 47 -12.89 -22.81 6.64
CA LEU A 47 -13.68 -21.59 6.64
C LEU A 47 -15.16 -21.89 6.46
N ASN A 48 -15.99 -21.10 7.14
CA ASN A 48 -17.42 -21.11 6.89
C ASN A 48 -17.75 -20.59 5.48
N LYS A 49 -18.89 -21.00 4.91
CA LYS A 49 -19.31 -20.62 3.54
C LYS A 49 -19.33 -19.11 3.23
N HIS A 50 -19.37 -18.26 4.26
CA HIS A 50 -19.41 -16.80 4.12
C HIS A 50 -18.04 -16.15 4.43
N GLN A 51 -17.08 -16.96 4.86
CA GLN A 51 -15.73 -16.50 5.17
C GLN A 51 -14.80 -16.75 4.01
N GLY A 52 -13.91 -15.82 3.77
CA GLY A 52 -12.91 -15.89 2.71
C GLY A 52 -11.50 -15.64 3.22
N ILE A 53 -10.52 -15.91 2.38
CA ILE A 53 -9.14 -15.48 2.55
C ILE A 53 -8.98 -14.21 1.72
N ALA A 54 -8.36 -13.17 2.29
CA ALA A 54 -7.92 -12.01 1.52
C ALA A 54 -6.42 -12.13 1.25
N ALA A 55 -6.07 -12.38 0.00
CA ALA A 55 -4.71 -12.33 -0.50
C ALA A 55 -4.51 -11.00 -1.25
N ILE A 56 -3.63 -10.18 -0.72
CA ILE A 56 -3.46 -8.79 -1.12
C ILE A 56 -2.02 -8.60 -1.60
N SER A 57 -1.84 -7.86 -2.68
CA SER A 57 -0.52 -7.45 -3.14
C SER A 57 -0.53 -5.96 -3.52
N PHE A 58 0.63 -5.43 -3.88
CA PHE A 58 0.74 -4.02 -4.26
C PHE A 58 0.33 -3.77 -5.71
N THR A 59 0.63 -4.71 -6.62
CA THR A 59 0.39 -4.54 -8.06
C THR A 59 -0.61 -5.56 -8.62
N HIS A 60 -1.31 -5.18 -9.69
CA HIS A 60 -2.20 -6.11 -10.41
C HIS A 60 -1.44 -7.31 -10.98
N THR A 61 -0.24 -7.09 -11.49
CA THR A 61 0.63 -8.17 -12.01
C THR A 61 0.91 -9.22 -10.95
N ALA A 62 1.29 -8.81 -9.72
CA ALA A 62 1.52 -9.74 -8.62
C ALA A 62 0.24 -10.50 -8.21
N CYS A 63 -0.91 -9.82 -8.23
CA CYS A 63 -2.19 -10.49 -7.99
C CYS A 63 -2.50 -11.57 -9.05
N ASP A 64 -2.19 -11.29 -10.32
CA ASP A 64 -2.39 -12.25 -11.40
C ASP A 64 -1.38 -13.40 -11.34
N GLU A 65 -0.14 -13.15 -10.91
CA GLU A 65 0.83 -14.22 -10.60
C GLU A 65 0.33 -15.15 -9.50
N ILE A 66 -0.27 -14.61 -8.44
CA ILE A 66 -0.89 -15.41 -7.37
C ILE A 66 -2.03 -16.25 -7.93
N LYS A 67 -2.97 -15.65 -8.70
CA LYS A 67 -4.11 -16.37 -9.30
C LYS A 67 -3.65 -17.49 -10.22
N ASN A 68 -2.68 -17.22 -11.09
CA ASN A 68 -2.12 -18.22 -12.01
C ASN A 68 -1.31 -19.29 -11.26
N GLY A 69 -0.62 -18.88 -10.21
CA GLY A 69 0.18 -19.78 -9.37
C GLY A 69 -0.65 -20.82 -8.64
N ILE A 70 -1.81 -20.43 -8.10
CA ILE A 70 -2.71 -21.32 -7.35
C ILE A 70 -3.18 -22.50 -8.20
N GLN A 71 -3.41 -22.30 -9.49
CA GLN A 71 -3.81 -23.37 -10.40
C GLN A 71 -2.79 -24.49 -10.46
N LYS A 72 -1.50 -24.19 -10.31
CA LYS A 72 -0.42 -25.20 -10.26
C LYS A 72 -0.49 -26.08 -9.02
N PHE A 73 -1.22 -25.66 -7.98
CA PHE A 73 -1.46 -26.43 -6.76
C PHE A 73 -2.80 -27.20 -6.79
N GLY A 74 -3.49 -27.21 -7.94
CA GLY A 74 -4.75 -27.94 -8.11
C GLY A 74 -6.02 -27.16 -7.73
N VAL A 75 -5.90 -25.88 -7.43
CA VAL A 75 -7.05 -25.00 -7.17
C VAL A 75 -7.41 -24.29 -8.48
N SER A 76 -8.52 -24.67 -9.10
CA SER A 76 -8.89 -24.22 -10.45
C SER A 76 -9.32 -22.77 -10.49
N ASN A 77 -10.12 -22.31 -9.52
CA ASN A 77 -10.60 -20.94 -9.43
C ASN A 77 -10.79 -20.50 -7.98
N VAL A 78 -10.38 -19.26 -7.69
CA VAL A 78 -10.66 -18.61 -6.41
C VAL A 78 -11.74 -17.57 -6.63
N THR A 79 -12.94 -17.90 -6.16
CA THR A 79 -14.13 -17.07 -6.31
C THR A 79 -14.61 -16.58 -4.92
N TYR A 80 -15.69 -15.80 -4.90
CA TYR A 80 -16.36 -15.44 -3.67
C TYR A 80 -16.56 -16.66 -2.76
N PRO A 81 -16.29 -16.55 -1.46
CA PRO A 81 -16.05 -15.34 -0.66
C PRO A 81 -14.58 -14.87 -0.59
N HIS A 82 -13.65 -15.55 -1.25
CA HIS A 82 -12.23 -15.19 -1.22
C HIS A 82 -11.96 -13.91 -2.03
N PHE A 83 -10.88 -13.22 -1.69
CA PHE A 83 -10.42 -12.03 -2.39
C PHE A 83 -8.95 -12.16 -2.77
N ILE A 84 -8.63 -11.93 -4.04
CA ILE A 84 -7.24 -11.74 -4.53
C ILE A 84 -7.22 -10.45 -5.34
N GLY A 85 -6.50 -9.45 -4.84
CA GLY A 85 -6.43 -8.13 -5.47
C GLY A 85 -5.42 -7.21 -4.81
N THR A 86 -5.36 -5.97 -5.29
CA THR A 86 -4.47 -4.97 -4.70
C THR A 86 -5.00 -4.47 -3.36
N ILE A 87 -4.09 -3.94 -2.52
CA ILE A 87 -4.45 -3.37 -1.22
C ILE A 87 -5.47 -2.24 -1.37
N ASP A 88 -5.31 -1.38 -2.38
CA ASP A 88 -6.25 -0.31 -2.67
C ASP A 88 -7.61 -0.85 -3.11
N SER A 89 -7.64 -1.91 -3.92
CA SER A 89 -8.88 -2.58 -4.31
C SER A 89 -9.60 -3.21 -3.10
N PHE A 90 -8.86 -3.78 -2.15
CA PHE A 90 -9.42 -4.31 -0.91
C PHE A 90 -10.05 -3.19 -0.07
N ILE A 91 -9.30 -2.11 0.16
CA ILE A 91 -9.76 -0.95 0.92
C ILE A 91 -11.00 -0.35 0.26
N ASN A 92 -10.97 -0.17 -1.06
CA ASN A 92 -12.09 0.42 -1.81
C ASN A 92 -13.35 -0.45 -1.73
N ASN A 93 -13.23 -1.74 -1.96
CA ASN A 93 -14.39 -2.63 -2.04
C ASN A 93 -15.04 -2.92 -0.68
N TYR A 94 -14.25 -3.01 0.39
CA TYR A 94 -14.74 -3.45 1.69
C TYR A 94 -14.85 -2.35 2.73
N ILE A 95 -14.26 -1.17 2.49
CA ILE A 95 -14.28 -0.07 3.46
C ILE A 95 -14.79 1.22 2.80
N PHE A 96 -14.09 1.72 1.79
CA PHE A 96 -14.36 3.04 1.24
C PHE A 96 -15.72 3.11 0.51
N PHE A 97 -15.97 2.26 -0.48
CA PHE A 97 -17.24 2.32 -1.23
C PHE A 97 -18.47 2.02 -0.36
N PRO A 98 -18.45 1.04 0.57
CA PRO A 98 -19.61 0.79 1.41
C PRO A 98 -19.84 1.85 2.50
N TYR A 99 -18.78 2.37 3.11
CA TYR A 99 -18.88 3.16 4.34
C TYR A 99 -18.31 4.57 4.24
N GLY A 100 -17.65 4.96 3.15
CA GLY A 100 -17.01 6.26 2.98
C GLY A 100 -17.95 7.43 3.19
N HIS A 101 -19.24 7.27 2.82
CA HIS A 101 -20.28 8.26 3.01
C HIS A 101 -20.46 8.68 4.49
N LEU A 102 -20.15 7.79 5.45
CA LEU A 102 -20.24 8.07 6.89
C LEU A 102 -19.22 9.12 7.35
N PHE A 103 -18.10 9.24 6.64
CA PHE A 103 -17.09 10.26 6.91
C PHE A 103 -17.25 11.47 5.99
N MET A 104 -17.52 11.24 4.72
CA MET A 104 -17.57 12.27 3.69
C MET A 104 -18.80 13.17 3.79
N GLY A 105 -19.86 12.71 4.45
CA GLY A 105 -21.13 13.45 4.56
C GLY A 105 -21.88 13.57 3.21
N CYS A 106 -21.64 12.64 2.30
CA CYS A 106 -22.33 12.57 1.01
C CYS A 106 -23.51 11.60 1.08
N ASN A 107 -24.55 11.86 0.25
CA ASN A 107 -25.77 11.03 0.19
C ASN A 107 -25.72 9.97 -0.92
N LYS A 108 -24.58 9.78 -1.55
CA LYS A 108 -24.37 8.80 -2.62
C LYS A 108 -23.19 7.90 -2.30
N ARG A 109 -23.10 6.78 -3.03
CA ARG A 109 -21.94 5.91 -2.94
C ARG A 109 -20.68 6.68 -3.32
N PRO A 110 -19.62 6.65 -2.50
CA PRO A 110 -18.33 7.26 -2.83
C PRO A 110 -17.71 6.65 -4.10
N GLU A 111 -16.94 7.48 -4.80
CA GLU A 111 -16.18 7.09 -5.98
C GLU A 111 -14.72 7.56 -5.87
N VAL A 112 -13.80 6.75 -6.38
CA VAL A 112 -12.40 7.15 -6.54
C VAL A 112 -12.23 7.80 -7.90
N ILE A 113 -11.72 9.02 -7.91
CA ILE A 113 -11.40 9.77 -9.14
C ILE A 113 -9.92 9.63 -9.47
N GLY A 114 -9.62 9.35 -10.72
CA GLY A 114 -8.24 9.28 -11.22
C GLY A 114 -7.62 10.65 -11.49
N THR A 115 -6.36 10.64 -11.85
CA THR A 115 -5.55 11.82 -12.21
C THR A 115 -6.05 12.53 -13.46
N GLU A 116 -6.79 11.83 -14.34
CA GLU A 116 -7.41 12.38 -15.55
C GLU A 116 -8.57 13.33 -15.25
N TYR A 117 -9.16 13.22 -14.06
CA TYR A 117 -10.24 14.09 -13.65
C TYR A 117 -9.65 15.41 -13.16
N ASN A 118 -10.02 16.51 -13.83
CA ASN A 118 -9.62 17.85 -13.42
C ASN A 118 -10.65 18.45 -12.43
N PRO A 119 -10.50 18.22 -11.10
CA PRO A 119 -11.48 18.67 -10.12
C PRO A 119 -11.53 20.18 -9.95
N TRP A 120 -10.51 20.90 -10.41
CA TRP A 120 -10.30 22.32 -10.17
C TRP A 120 -10.98 23.22 -11.20
N PHE A 121 -11.44 22.65 -12.32
CA PHE A 121 -12.00 23.44 -13.41
C PHE A 121 -13.23 24.25 -12.99
N ASN A 122 -13.97 23.79 -11.99
CA ASN A 122 -15.25 24.38 -11.57
C ASN A 122 -15.15 25.18 -10.25
N TYR A 123 -13.97 25.35 -9.67
CA TYR A 123 -13.82 26.07 -8.40
C TYR A 123 -13.16 27.43 -8.60
N ASP A 124 -13.90 28.47 -8.22
CA ASP A 124 -13.40 29.83 -8.04
C ASP A 124 -12.58 29.90 -6.75
N SER A 125 -11.42 29.27 -6.76
CA SER A 125 -10.57 29.22 -5.58
C SER A 125 -9.55 30.31 -5.60
N THR A 126 -9.19 30.78 -4.41
CA THR A 126 -8.07 31.70 -4.16
C THR A 126 -6.76 31.18 -4.74
N ILE A 127 -6.64 29.88 -4.99
CA ILE A 127 -5.47 29.25 -5.65
C ILE A 127 -5.34 29.75 -7.10
N ARG A 128 -6.43 30.09 -7.79
CA ARG A 128 -6.37 30.72 -9.12
C ARG A 128 -5.73 32.10 -9.11
N ASN A 129 -5.74 32.79 -7.97
CA ASN A 129 -5.17 34.11 -7.80
C ASN A 129 -3.70 34.06 -7.36
N TYR A 130 -3.16 32.85 -7.05
CA TYR A 130 -1.72 32.72 -6.91
C TYR A 130 -1.07 32.83 -8.27
N ASP A 131 0.00 33.61 -8.31
CA ASP A 131 0.83 33.80 -9.48
C ASP A 131 1.08 32.48 -10.20
N ARG A 132 0.43 32.28 -11.35
CA ARG A 132 0.49 31.07 -12.18
C ARG A 132 1.91 30.71 -12.57
N THR A 133 2.86 31.65 -12.45
CA THR A 133 4.28 31.40 -12.70
C THR A 133 4.95 30.59 -11.57
N LYS A 134 4.32 30.48 -10.39
CA LYS A 134 4.90 29.83 -9.20
C LYS A 134 4.20 28.53 -8.78
N ILE A 135 2.97 28.29 -9.23
CA ILE A 135 2.21 27.06 -8.95
C ILE A 135 1.96 26.34 -10.27
N ILE A 136 2.65 25.22 -10.44
CA ILE A 136 2.78 24.54 -11.71
C ILE A 136 1.44 23.97 -12.19
N ASP A 137 0.64 23.34 -11.32
CA ASP A 137 -0.69 22.82 -11.66
C ASP A 137 -1.50 22.56 -10.38
N PRO A 138 -2.68 23.17 -10.18
CA PRO A 138 -3.55 22.87 -9.04
C PRO A 138 -3.95 21.40 -8.96
N ASN A 139 -4.15 20.70 -10.09
CA ASN A 139 -4.49 19.28 -10.12
C ASN A 139 -3.36 18.42 -9.55
N TYR A 140 -2.13 18.79 -9.85
CA TYR A 140 -0.95 18.13 -9.32
C TYR A 140 -0.94 18.16 -7.78
N TYR A 141 -1.27 19.29 -7.17
CA TYR A 141 -1.34 19.39 -5.70
C TYR A 141 -2.48 18.57 -5.12
N PHE A 142 -3.63 18.56 -5.75
CA PHE A 142 -4.78 17.81 -5.28
C PHE A 142 -4.46 16.32 -5.17
N ASP A 143 -3.78 15.76 -6.18
CA ASP A 143 -3.40 14.35 -6.20
C ASP A 143 -2.25 14.01 -5.25
N LYS A 144 -1.36 14.97 -5.00
CA LYS A 144 -0.12 14.75 -4.25
C LYS A 144 -0.20 15.16 -2.78
N VAL A 145 -1.28 15.82 -2.39
CA VAL A 145 -1.54 16.21 -1.01
C VAL A 145 -2.47 15.20 -0.37
N SER A 146 -2.03 14.58 0.71
CA SER A 146 -2.81 13.61 1.49
C SER A 146 -2.87 13.99 2.97
N PHE A 147 -3.93 13.54 3.66
CA PHE A 147 -4.04 13.73 5.10
C PHE A 147 -3.07 12.82 5.86
N GLY A 148 -2.42 13.37 6.89
CA GLY A 148 -1.60 12.59 7.79
C GLY A 148 -2.41 11.71 8.76
N LEU A 149 -1.76 10.72 9.37
CA LEU A 149 -2.42 9.79 10.29
C LEU A 149 -2.76 10.39 11.65
N SER A 150 -1.91 11.26 12.19
CA SER A 150 -1.95 11.66 13.59
C SER A 150 -2.71 12.96 13.86
N ASP A 151 -2.71 13.89 12.92
CA ASP A 151 -3.02 15.30 13.16
C ASP A 151 -4.08 15.89 12.20
N ASN A 152 -4.64 15.11 11.31
CA ASN A 152 -5.54 15.58 10.24
C ASN A 152 -4.94 16.67 9.34
N LEU A 153 -3.63 16.87 9.41
CA LEU A 153 -2.96 17.82 8.54
C LEU A 153 -2.74 17.23 7.15
N LEU A 154 -2.84 18.09 6.16
CA LEU A 154 -2.40 17.76 4.82
C LEU A 154 -0.89 17.56 4.83
N ARG A 155 -0.45 16.41 4.31
CA ARG A 155 0.97 16.14 4.09
C ARG A 155 1.23 16.07 2.59
N LEU A 156 2.22 16.80 2.15
CA LEU A 156 2.76 16.61 0.81
C LEU A 156 3.52 15.28 0.77
N ALA A 157 3.27 14.48 -0.26
CA ALA A 157 4.06 13.28 -0.47
C ALA A 157 5.55 13.65 -0.61
N PRO A 158 6.48 12.94 0.04
CA PRO A 158 7.90 13.30 0.10
C PRO A 158 8.53 13.56 -1.26
N TYR A 159 8.12 12.83 -2.28
CA TYR A 159 8.62 12.97 -3.64
C TYR A 159 8.37 14.35 -4.25
N HIS A 160 7.30 15.02 -3.87
CA HIS A 160 6.91 16.31 -4.44
C HIS A 160 7.56 17.49 -3.75
N VAL A 161 8.06 17.30 -2.53
CA VAL A 161 8.91 18.28 -1.85
C VAL A 161 10.24 18.46 -2.60
N PHE A 162 10.73 17.46 -3.33
CA PHE A 162 11.98 17.54 -4.09
C PHE A 162 11.83 18.23 -5.45
N ASN A 163 10.65 18.24 -6.07
CA ASN A 163 10.39 18.96 -7.32
C ASN A 163 10.14 20.45 -7.12
N PHE A 164 9.79 20.84 -5.90
CA PHE A 164 9.89 22.24 -5.49
C PHE A 164 11.32 22.46 -5.03
N ARG A 165 12.04 23.37 -5.66
CA ARG A 165 13.28 23.83 -5.07
C ARG A 165 12.97 24.23 -3.64
N LYS A 166 13.77 23.75 -2.68
CA LYS A 166 13.63 24.11 -1.26
C LYS A 166 13.55 25.62 -1.06
N SER A 167 14.18 26.39 -1.97
CA SER A 167 14.05 27.84 -2.09
C SER A 167 12.64 28.33 -2.45
N ASP A 168 11.86 27.58 -3.21
CA ASP A 168 10.51 28.00 -3.63
C ASP A 168 9.49 27.76 -2.52
N TRP A 169 9.72 26.75 -1.66
CA TRP A 169 9.00 26.54 -0.41
C TRP A 169 9.41 27.51 0.70
N ASP A 170 10.71 27.78 0.83
CA ASP A 170 11.27 28.57 1.93
C ASP A 170 11.08 30.07 1.71
N ASN A 171 10.90 30.55 0.49
CA ASN A 171 10.95 31.97 0.17
C ASN A 171 9.59 32.68 -0.06
N PRO A 172 8.64 32.17 -0.86
CA PRO A 172 7.40 32.91 -1.10
C PRO A 172 6.36 32.74 0.01
N TYR A 173 6.44 31.65 0.78
CA TYR A 173 5.36 31.28 1.71
C TYR A 173 5.69 31.57 3.17
N LYS A 174 6.94 31.60 3.57
CA LYS A 174 7.34 31.94 4.95
C LYS A 174 7.15 33.43 5.28
N LYS A 175 7.33 34.30 4.30
CA LYS A 175 7.23 35.77 4.55
C LYS A 175 5.81 36.23 4.75
N ASP A 176 4.80 35.62 4.14
CA ASP A 176 3.46 36.23 4.04
C ASP A 176 2.33 35.38 4.66
N GLY A 177 2.63 34.28 5.35
CA GLY A 177 1.60 33.37 5.89
C GLY A 177 0.79 32.62 4.82
N ASN A 178 1.17 32.73 3.56
CA ASN A 178 0.44 32.21 2.41
C ASN A 178 0.39 30.68 2.38
N LEU A 179 1.40 29.95 2.92
CA LEU A 179 1.37 28.49 2.98
C LEU A 179 0.20 27.97 3.82
N LYS A 180 -0.07 28.60 4.97
CA LYS A 180 -1.23 28.22 5.81
C LYS A 180 -2.54 28.40 5.07
N LYS A 181 -2.65 29.49 4.26
CA LYS A 181 -3.82 29.75 3.45
C LYS A 181 -3.97 28.73 2.34
N VAL A 182 -2.90 28.39 1.61
CA VAL A 182 -2.92 27.35 0.57
C VAL A 182 -3.35 26.00 1.15
N ILE A 183 -2.80 25.60 2.30
CA ILE A 183 -3.20 24.37 3.00
C ILE A 183 -4.67 24.41 3.38
N SER A 184 -5.15 25.54 3.92
CA SER A 184 -6.56 25.72 4.27
C SER A 184 -7.48 25.59 3.05
N ASP A 185 -7.12 26.23 1.95
CA ASP A 185 -7.88 26.20 0.69
C ASP A 185 -7.90 24.77 0.11
N LEU A 186 -6.79 24.04 0.16
CA LEU A 186 -6.70 22.64 -0.26
C LEU A 186 -7.59 21.73 0.60
N ILE A 187 -7.60 21.93 1.93
CA ILE A 187 -8.48 21.19 2.84
C ILE A 187 -9.95 21.46 2.50
N GLU A 188 -10.32 22.72 2.33
CA GLU A 188 -11.68 23.10 1.98
C GLU A 188 -12.13 22.46 0.68
N MET A 189 -11.29 22.46 -0.33
CA MET A 189 -11.59 21.83 -1.63
C MET A 189 -11.73 20.32 -1.51
N LYS A 190 -10.87 19.65 -0.74
CA LYS A 190 -11.04 18.21 -0.45
C LYS A 190 -12.35 17.92 0.25
N VAL A 191 -12.75 18.75 1.21
CA VAL A 191 -14.05 18.61 1.90
C VAL A 191 -15.24 18.80 0.93
N ILE A 192 -15.15 19.76 0.01
CA ILE A 192 -16.18 19.94 -1.03
C ILE A 192 -16.29 18.69 -1.91
N HIS A 193 -15.13 18.12 -2.34
CA HIS A 193 -15.13 16.88 -3.09
C HIS A 193 -15.72 15.71 -2.30
N PHE A 194 -15.37 15.57 -1.03
CA PHE A 194 -15.95 14.54 -0.17
C PHE A 194 -17.47 14.66 -0.09
N ARG A 195 -18.00 15.86 0.12
CA ARG A 195 -19.44 16.10 0.12
C ARG A 195 -20.10 15.75 -1.21
N SER A 196 -19.39 15.87 -2.32
CA SER A 196 -19.86 15.43 -3.64
C SER A 196 -19.65 13.93 -3.90
N GLY A 197 -19.14 13.18 -2.92
CA GLY A 197 -18.87 11.73 -3.00
C GLY A 197 -17.60 11.36 -3.75
N LYS A 198 -16.69 12.29 -3.97
CA LYS A 198 -15.45 12.09 -4.74
C LYS A 198 -14.22 12.14 -3.84
N ALA A 199 -13.27 11.24 -4.09
CA ALA A 199 -11.96 11.22 -3.42
C ALA A 199 -10.90 10.68 -4.38
N ASN A 200 -9.64 11.06 -4.21
CA ASN A 200 -8.54 10.34 -4.85
C ASN A 200 -8.16 9.09 -4.03
N GLN A 201 -7.25 8.26 -4.53
CA GLN A 201 -6.91 7.00 -3.84
C GLN A 201 -6.27 7.23 -2.46
N ALA A 202 -5.41 8.23 -2.31
CA ALA A 202 -4.80 8.56 -1.01
C ALA A 202 -5.85 9.02 0.01
N ASP A 203 -6.82 9.83 -0.43
CA ASP A 203 -7.95 10.25 0.39
C ASP A 203 -8.88 9.08 0.74
N ALA A 204 -9.12 8.15 -0.20
CA ALA A 204 -9.91 6.94 0.06
C ALA A 204 -9.28 6.08 1.16
N ASN A 205 -7.95 5.91 1.14
CA ASN A 205 -7.21 5.20 2.18
C ASN A 205 -7.31 5.92 3.54
N TYR A 206 -7.18 7.24 3.56
CA TYR A 206 -7.35 8.04 4.78
C TYR A 206 -8.78 7.95 5.34
N ILE A 207 -9.80 8.08 4.48
CA ILE A 207 -11.20 7.97 4.87
C ILE A 207 -11.48 6.57 5.43
N ALA A 208 -10.96 5.52 4.80
CA ALA A 208 -11.06 4.16 5.30
C ALA A 208 -10.46 4.01 6.70
N TYR A 209 -9.28 4.59 6.94
CA TYR A 209 -8.66 4.62 8.26
C TYR A 209 -9.55 5.31 9.31
N LYS A 210 -10.10 6.48 8.98
CA LYS A 210 -11.01 7.22 9.87
C LYS A 210 -12.28 6.42 10.19
N ILE A 211 -12.83 5.73 9.19
CA ILE A 211 -14.02 4.88 9.36
C ILE A 211 -13.73 3.73 10.31
N LEU A 212 -12.66 2.95 10.08
CA LEU A 212 -12.37 1.81 10.93
C LEU A 212 -11.98 2.23 12.35
N THR A 213 -11.37 3.41 12.53
CA THR A 213 -11.06 3.97 13.85
C THR A 213 -12.32 4.41 14.57
N LYS A 214 -13.25 5.09 13.88
CA LYS A 214 -14.49 5.60 14.47
C LYS A 214 -15.53 4.52 14.70
N TYR A 215 -15.57 3.50 13.84
CA TYR A 215 -16.55 2.43 13.86
C TYR A 215 -15.90 1.04 13.95
N PRO A 216 -15.39 0.62 15.13
CA PRO A 216 -14.68 -0.65 15.29
C PRO A 216 -15.50 -1.88 14.89
N VAL A 217 -16.82 -1.78 14.92
CA VAL A 217 -17.73 -2.85 14.46
C VAL A 217 -17.53 -3.19 12.99
N ILE A 218 -17.21 -2.20 12.15
CA ILE A 218 -16.93 -2.41 10.72
C ILE A 218 -15.64 -3.23 10.58
N ALA A 219 -14.59 -2.89 11.34
CA ALA A 219 -13.35 -3.65 11.35
C ALA A 219 -13.58 -5.12 11.78
N LYS A 220 -14.40 -5.34 12.82
CA LYS A 220 -14.78 -6.70 13.27
C LYS A 220 -15.52 -7.49 12.18
N ASN A 221 -16.46 -6.85 11.49
CA ASN A 221 -17.20 -7.50 10.40
C ASN A 221 -16.28 -7.88 9.23
N ILE A 222 -15.30 -7.04 8.90
CA ILE A 222 -14.29 -7.33 7.88
C ILE A 222 -13.39 -8.48 8.33
N ALA A 223 -12.94 -8.48 9.59
CA ALA A 223 -12.13 -9.55 10.16
C ALA A 223 -12.89 -10.90 10.21
N GLN A 224 -14.19 -10.87 10.48
CA GLN A 224 -15.05 -12.05 10.42
C GLN A 224 -15.24 -12.56 8.99
N LYS A 225 -15.37 -11.66 8.03
CA LYS A 225 -15.49 -12.00 6.60
C LYS A 225 -14.17 -12.56 6.06
N PHE A 226 -13.05 -11.98 6.46
CA PHE A 226 -11.71 -12.37 6.05
C PHE A 226 -10.86 -12.72 7.28
N PRO A 227 -11.09 -13.90 7.89
CA PRO A 227 -10.33 -14.34 9.05
C PRO A 227 -8.85 -14.62 8.74
N ILE A 228 -8.50 -14.72 7.46
CA ILE A 228 -7.12 -14.91 7.01
C ILE A 228 -6.75 -13.80 6.05
N LEU A 229 -5.69 -13.08 6.37
CA LEU A 229 -5.12 -11.98 5.59
C LEU A 229 -3.69 -12.33 5.18
N ILE A 230 -3.42 -12.31 3.90
CA ILE A 230 -2.08 -12.48 3.32
C ILE A 230 -1.72 -11.21 2.56
N VAL A 231 -0.58 -10.61 2.88
CA VAL A 231 -0.07 -9.40 2.22
C VAL A 231 1.27 -9.71 1.61
N ASP A 232 1.33 -9.74 0.29
CA ASP A 232 2.57 -9.86 -0.49
C ASP A 232 3.11 -8.46 -0.83
N GLU A 233 4.40 -8.33 -0.98
CA GLU A 233 5.13 -7.06 -1.18
C GLU A 233 4.84 -6.04 -0.06
N ALA A 234 4.81 -6.51 1.20
CA ALA A 234 4.43 -5.70 2.35
C ALA A 234 5.39 -4.53 2.64
N GLN A 235 6.62 -4.54 2.10
CA GLN A 235 7.57 -3.43 2.19
C GLN A 235 7.11 -2.18 1.42
N ASP A 236 6.19 -2.34 0.46
CA ASP A 236 5.67 -1.23 -0.36
C ASP A 236 4.43 -0.56 0.25
N THR A 237 3.99 -0.99 1.43
CA THR A 237 2.84 -0.40 2.12
C THR A 237 3.13 1.01 2.64
N THR A 238 2.14 1.89 2.51
CA THR A 238 2.17 3.22 3.14
C THR A 238 1.81 3.13 4.63
N ALA A 239 2.13 4.18 5.40
CA ALA A 239 1.77 4.26 6.81
C ALA A 239 0.26 4.05 7.06
N ILE A 240 -0.60 4.61 6.21
CA ILE A 240 -2.06 4.45 6.32
C ILE A 240 -2.46 3.00 6.04
N GLN A 241 -1.92 2.38 5.00
CA GLN A 241 -2.23 1.00 4.65
C GLN A 241 -1.77 0.03 5.75
N MET A 242 -0.56 0.22 6.30
CA MET A 242 -0.09 -0.58 7.44
C MET A 242 -0.97 -0.36 8.68
N ALA A 243 -1.38 0.88 8.97
CA ALA A 243 -2.30 1.17 10.07
C ALA A 243 -3.69 0.50 9.90
N LEU A 244 -4.19 0.39 8.67
CA LEU A 244 -5.42 -0.36 8.36
C LEU A 244 -5.24 -1.86 8.65
N ILE A 245 -4.10 -2.46 8.26
CA ILE A 245 -3.77 -3.85 8.60
C ILE A 245 -3.73 -4.03 10.12
N ASP A 246 -3.12 -3.09 10.86
CA ASP A 246 -3.06 -3.12 12.32
C ASP A 246 -4.44 -3.02 12.99
N ILE A 247 -5.36 -2.25 12.41
CA ILE A 247 -6.74 -2.19 12.91
C ILE A 247 -7.44 -3.53 12.70
N LEU A 248 -7.26 -4.17 11.55
CA LEU A 248 -7.84 -5.50 11.28
C LEU A 248 -7.23 -6.57 12.20
N ASP A 249 -5.93 -6.51 12.48
CA ASP A 249 -5.27 -7.38 13.46
C ASP A 249 -5.90 -7.24 14.86
N ARG A 250 -6.07 -6.00 15.32
CA ARG A 250 -6.75 -5.71 16.60
C ARG A 250 -8.23 -6.13 16.60
N ALA A 251 -8.86 -6.19 15.44
CA ALA A 251 -10.24 -6.67 15.28
C ALA A 251 -10.36 -8.21 15.26
N ASN A 252 -9.26 -8.92 15.58
CA ASN A 252 -9.19 -10.37 15.71
C ASN A 252 -9.29 -11.16 14.39
N VAL A 253 -8.58 -10.71 13.36
CA VAL A 253 -8.24 -11.60 12.23
C VAL A 253 -7.51 -12.82 12.77
N ASN A 254 -7.88 -14.04 12.35
CA ASN A 254 -7.34 -15.28 12.89
C ASN A 254 -5.88 -15.52 12.48
N SER A 255 -5.51 -15.11 11.25
CA SER A 255 -4.13 -15.25 10.76
C SER A 255 -3.77 -14.10 9.84
N ILE A 256 -2.59 -13.52 10.05
CA ILE A 256 -1.98 -12.50 9.18
C ILE A 256 -0.61 -12.98 8.78
N LEU A 257 -0.36 -12.99 7.47
CA LEU A 257 0.96 -13.21 6.88
C LEU A 257 1.37 -11.93 6.13
N LEU A 258 2.51 -11.35 6.51
CA LEU A 258 3.17 -10.29 5.77
C LEU A 258 4.42 -10.87 5.11
N VAL A 259 4.57 -10.70 3.81
CA VAL A 259 5.78 -11.13 3.07
C VAL A 259 6.34 -9.93 2.35
N GLY A 260 7.63 -9.69 2.47
CA GLY A 260 8.27 -8.55 1.86
C GLY A 260 9.79 -8.72 1.70
N ASP A 261 10.35 -7.87 0.86
CA ASP A 261 11.77 -7.77 0.61
C ASP A 261 12.20 -6.30 0.79
N PRO A 262 12.75 -5.94 1.96
CA PRO A 262 13.14 -4.56 2.23
C PRO A 262 14.14 -4.00 1.22
N ASP A 263 14.99 -4.85 0.63
CA ASP A 263 16.00 -4.45 -0.35
C ASP A 263 15.41 -4.15 -1.74
N GLN A 264 14.14 -4.56 -1.98
CA GLN A 264 13.39 -4.27 -3.20
C GLN A 264 12.37 -3.13 -3.04
N ALA A 265 12.40 -2.38 -1.96
CA ALA A 265 11.52 -1.24 -1.75
C ALA A 265 11.87 -0.10 -2.72
N ILE A 266 11.25 -0.13 -3.91
CA ILE A 266 11.47 0.86 -4.96
C ILE A 266 10.43 1.98 -4.97
N PHE A 267 9.38 1.86 -4.16
CA PHE A 267 8.27 2.81 -4.09
C PHE A 267 8.36 3.81 -2.93
N GLU A 268 9.53 3.95 -2.29
CA GLU A 268 9.76 4.97 -1.24
C GLU A 268 9.41 6.39 -1.72
N TRP A 269 9.61 6.67 -3.01
CA TRP A 269 9.20 7.93 -3.63
C TRP A 269 7.66 8.12 -3.67
N ASN A 270 6.89 7.04 -3.54
CA ASN A 270 5.43 7.06 -3.51
C ASN A 270 4.87 6.80 -2.09
N THR A 271 5.59 7.23 -1.05
CA THR A 271 5.17 7.13 0.36
C THR A 271 5.18 5.72 0.98
N ALA A 272 5.80 4.74 0.33
CA ALA A 272 6.08 3.45 0.95
C ALA A 272 7.05 3.62 2.13
N GLU A 273 6.80 2.92 3.22
CA GLU A 273 7.60 2.97 4.44
C GLU A 273 8.09 1.56 4.83
N PRO A 274 9.19 1.06 4.23
CA PRO A 274 9.73 -0.27 4.52
C PRO A 274 10.06 -0.50 6.00
N SER A 275 10.37 0.58 6.72
CA SER A 275 10.61 0.56 8.16
C SER A 275 9.43 0.01 8.96
N LEU A 276 8.19 0.20 8.48
CA LEU A 276 6.99 -0.32 9.14
C LEU A 276 6.92 -1.85 9.03
N PHE A 277 7.30 -2.40 7.87
CA PHE A 277 7.43 -3.84 7.69
C PHE A 277 8.54 -4.41 8.57
N MET A 278 9.72 -3.77 8.61
CA MET A 278 10.82 -4.19 9.46
C MET A 278 10.48 -4.10 10.95
N ALA A 279 9.72 -3.09 11.37
CA ALA A 279 9.23 -3.01 12.76
C ALA A 279 8.34 -4.21 13.16
N LYS A 280 7.61 -4.82 12.21
CA LYS A 280 6.89 -6.08 12.46
C LYS A 280 7.85 -7.26 12.55
N TYR A 281 8.86 -7.30 11.68
CA TYR A 281 9.87 -8.36 11.66
C TYR A 281 10.69 -8.38 12.95
N ASP A 282 11.04 -7.22 13.50
CA ASP A 282 11.81 -7.10 14.74
C ASP A 282 10.94 -7.23 16.02
N SER A 283 9.62 -7.31 15.88
CA SER A 283 8.70 -7.35 17.00
C SER A 283 8.51 -8.76 17.56
N PRO A 284 8.68 -8.98 18.88
CA PRO A 284 8.45 -10.29 19.50
C PRO A 284 6.98 -10.75 19.45
N ALA A 285 6.05 -9.87 19.05
CA ALA A 285 4.65 -10.21 18.87
C ALA A 285 4.36 -10.92 17.53
N TRP A 286 5.36 -11.05 16.67
CA TRP A 286 5.30 -11.67 15.35
C TRP A 286 6.27 -12.85 15.25
N THR A 287 5.87 -13.88 14.55
CA THR A 287 6.76 -14.98 14.17
C THR A 287 7.51 -14.58 12.92
N SER A 288 8.81 -14.30 13.08
CA SER A 288 9.69 -13.83 12.02
C SER A 288 10.35 -15.02 11.33
N LEU A 289 10.16 -15.13 10.03
CA LEU A 289 10.74 -16.15 9.16
C LEU A 289 11.56 -15.52 8.05
N GLU A 290 12.48 -16.27 7.45
CA GLU A 290 13.34 -15.78 6.39
C GLU A 290 13.32 -16.67 5.14
N LEU A 291 13.41 -16.02 3.98
CA LEU A 291 13.68 -16.66 2.69
C LEU A 291 15.02 -16.12 2.15
N THR A 292 16.11 -16.82 2.44
CA THR A 292 17.48 -16.38 2.14
C THR A 292 18.06 -16.98 0.86
N GLU A 293 17.42 -18.01 0.28
CA GLU A 293 17.92 -18.72 -0.90
C GLU A 293 17.47 -18.06 -2.20
N ASN A 294 18.36 -17.44 -2.96
CA ASN A 294 18.05 -16.99 -4.33
C ASN A 294 17.96 -18.20 -5.29
N ARG A 295 16.78 -18.43 -5.84
CA ARG A 295 16.47 -19.54 -6.76
C ARG A 295 16.24 -19.08 -8.22
N ARG A 296 16.33 -17.77 -8.48
CA ARG A 296 16.09 -17.16 -9.79
C ARG A 296 17.39 -16.89 -10.53
N SER A 297 18.43 -16.43 -9.81
CA SER A 297 19.62 -15.89 -10.41
C SER A 297 20.76 -16.91 -10.41
N SER A 298 21.68 -16.80 -11.38
CA SER A 298 22.89 -17.61 -11.41
C SER A 298 23.83 -17.26 -10.24
N SER A 299 24.72 -18.18 -9.89
CA SER A 299 25.69 -17.98 -8.78
C SER A 299 26.56 -16.72 -8.98
N ASN A 300 26.85 -16.33 -10.22
CA ASN A 300 27.62 -15.12 -10.52
C ASN A 300 26.84 -13.84 -10.15
N ILE A 301 25.54 -13.79 -10.46
CA ILE A 301 24.67 -12.67 -10.08
C ILE A 301 24.51 -12.62 -8.55
N CYS A 302 24.35 -13.78 -7.90
CA CYS A 302 24.26 -13.84 -6.44
C CYS A 302 25.53 -13.34 -5.75
N ARG A 303 26.74 -13.63 -6.30
CA ARG A 303 28.00 -13.10 -5.75
C ARG A 303 28.10 -11.59 -5.83
N VAL A 304 27.63 -11.00 -6.92
CA VAL A 304 27.60 -9.54 -7.07
C VAL A 304 26.64 -8.91 -6.05
N ASN A 305 25.47 -9.51 -5.84
CA ASN A 305 24.50 -9.01 -4.86
C ASN A 305 24.97 -9.15 -3.40
N ASN A 306 25.66 -10.23 -3.05
CA ASN A 306 26.20 -10.43 -1.69
C ASN A 306 27.41 -9.53 -1.37
N GLY A 307 28.09 -8.98 -2.41
CA GLY A 307 29.17 -8.00 -2.27
C GLY A 307 28.73 -6.55 -2.33
N SER A 308 27.48 -6.30 -2.70
CA SER A 308 26.95 -4.95 -2.86
C SER A 308 26.04 -4.62 -1.68
N SER A 309 26.62 -3.99 -0.66
CA SER A 309 25.80 -3.24 0.29
C SER A 309 24.93 -2.22 -0.50
N THR A 310 23.77 -1.92 -0.01
CA THR A 310 22.71 -0.99 -0.49
C THR A 310 23.21 0.30 -1.18
N VAL A 311 24.45 0.72 -0.90
CA VAL A 311 25.10 1.92 -1.43
C VAL A 311 25.41 1.83 -2.93
N ILE A 312 25.75 0.65 -3.48
CA ILE A 312 26.15 0.52 -4.90
C ILE A 312 24.93 0.57 -5.82
N TRP A 313 23.80 -0.01 -5.41
CA TRP A 313 22.54 0.08 -6.15
C TRP A 313 21.99 1.51 -6.17
N TYR A 314 22.07 2.22 -5.06
CA TYR A 314 21.65 3.62 -4.98
C TYR A 314 22.49 4.51 -5.92
N LEU A 315 23.79 4.29 -5.99
CA LEU A 315 24.70 5.02 -6.89
C LEU A 315 24.46 4.65 -8.38
N TYR A 316 24.12 3.40 -8.67
CA TYR A 316 23.85 2.94 -10.05
C TYR A 316 22.51 3.49 -10.56
N LEU A 317 21.46 3.46 -9.76
CA LEU A 317 20.16 4.07 -10.08
C LEU A 317 20.27 5.59 -10.20
N LYS A 318 21.03 6.24 -9.33
CA LYS A 318 21.29 7.68 -9.42
C LYS A 318 22.02 8.05 -10.72
N LYS A 319 22.93 7.21 -11.18
CA LYS A 319 23.65 7.40 -12.45
C LYS A 319 22.73 7.18 -13.67
N ILE A 320 21.82 6.19 -13.65
CA ILE A 320 20.83 5.95 -14.71
C ILE A 320 19.80 7.09 -14.78
N LEU A 321 19.27 7.54 -13.65
CA LEU A 321 18.33 8.65 -13.59
C LEU A 321 18.95 9.98 -14.03
N THR A 322 20.26 10.18 -13.75
CA THR A 322 20.99 11.35 -14.22
C THR A 322 21.22 11.31 -15.73
N ILE A 323 21.43 10.14 -16.33
CA ILE A 323 21.60 9.98 -17.79
C ILE A 323 20.29 10.20 -18.54
N GLN A 324 19.13 9.80 -17.98
CA GLN A 324 17.83 10.04 -18.61
C GLN A 324 17.40 11.53 -18.59
N LEU A 325 17.97 12.34 -17.72
CA LEU A 325 17.69 13.79 -17.65
C LEU A 325 18.56 14.63 -18.61
N TYR A 326 19.52 14.01 -19.32
CA TYR A 326 20.44 14.67 -20.24
C TYR A 326 20.37 14.18 -21.70
N LEU A 327 19.36 13.39 -22.06
CA LEU A 327 19.10 13.09 -23.48
C LEU A 327 18.08 14.08 -24.04
N PRO A 328 18.37 14.69 -25.21
CA PRO A 328 17.60 15.79 -25.79
C PRO A 328 16.20 15.38 -26.23
#